data_47b281b5959460d976b1c4be104d368f
#
_entry.id   47b281b5959460d976b1c4be104d368f
#
_cell.length_a   1.000
_cell.length_b   1.000
_cell.length_c   1.000
_cell.angle_alpha   90.00
_cell.angle_beta   90.00
_cell.angle_gamma   90.00
#
_symmetry.space_group_name_H-M   'P 1'
#
loop_
_entity.id
_entity.type
_entity.pdbx_description
1 polymer ?
#
loop_
_entity_poly.entity_id
_entity_poly.type
_entity_poly.pdbx_seq_one_letter_code
_entity_poly.pdbx_strand_id
1 'polypeptide(L)'
;PLKDIFLGMTGDNRKLLCKVENLETLDGLGYVGWINGERVMIGSRRLMDTYDIQLPSMEYERRHTVNQRRVIYLAVSGKLFSMFQVAYQSDPDTAAVLDSLRRAGLSLIVDCDDFNCDEALLQTAYNLPVGTVKVLSGKEHKTLEPAVAWLPESEGSMLHLGSFASFVGGLEAAAGAAEGEHRSSMALSASVLISCILAM
;
A
#
# COMPACT_ATOMS: atom_id res chain seq x y z
N PRO A 1 2.32 -9.81 -2.66
CA PRO A 1 1.15 -10.63 -2.27
C PRO A 1 0.59 -11.45 -3.43
N LEU A 2 0.10 -10.86 -4.54
CA LEU A 2 -0.47 -11.63 -5.67
C LEU A 2 0.53 -12.63 -6.27
N LYS A 3 1.80 -12.25 -6.41
CA LYS A 3 2.86 -13.13 -6.91
C LYS A 3 2.97 -14.43 -6.10
N ASP A 4 2.92 -14.33 -4.79
CA ASP A 4 3.12 -15.48 -3.91
C ASP A 4 1.92 -16.43 -3.96
N ILE A 5 0.70 -15.88 -4.11
CA ILE A 5 -0.52 -16.65 -4.32
C ILE A 5 -0.42 -17.48 -5.61
N PHE A 6 -0.05 -16.85 -6.73
CA PHE A 6 0.06 -17.54 -8.01
C PHE A 6 1.23 -18.52 -8.05
N LEU A 7 2.36 -18.23 -7.41
CA LEU A 7 3.45 -19.18 -7.26
C LEU A 7 3.03 -20.39 -6.43
N GLY A 8 2.32 -20.19 -5.31
CA GLY A 8 1.79 -21.28 -4.50
C GLY A 8 0.85 -22.21 -5.29
N MET A 9 0.03 -21.65 -6.19
CA MET A 9 -0.82 -22.47 -7.09
C MET A 9 -0.03 -23.37 -8.05
N THR A 10 1.21 -23.01 -8.38
CA THR A 10 2.11 -23.82 -9.23
C THR A 10 3.03 -24.74 -8.40
N GLY A 11 2.82 -24.85 -7.10
CA GLY A 11 3.69 -25.59 -6.18
C GLY A 11 5.10 -25.01 -6.13
N ASP A 12 5.24 -23.68 -6.21
CA ASP A 12 6.50 -22.95 -6.26
C ASP A 12 7.45 -23.36 -7.40
N ASN A 13 6.91 -23.99 -8.44
CA ASN A 13 7.69 -24.41 -9.59
C ASN A 13 7.99 -23.24 -10.53
N ARG A 14 9.10 -22.56 -10.28
CA ARG A 14 9.57 -21.42 -11.09
C ARG A 14 9.88 -21.77 -12.55
N LYS A 15 10.04 -23.04 -12.89
CA LYS A 15 10.26 -23.48 -14.28
C LYS A 15 9.01 -23.32 -15.14
N LEU A 16 7.84 -23.19 -14.54
CA LEU A 16 6.58 -22.90 -15.23
C LEU A 16 6.38 -21.43 -15.56
N LEU A 17 7.25 -20.54 -15.03
CA LEU A 17 7.15 -19.12 -15.33
C LEU A 17 7.58 -18.84 -16.76
N CYS A 18 6.69 -18.25 -17.53
CA CYS A 18 6.98 -17.79 -18.88
C CYS A 18 7.72 -16.46 -18.85
N LYS A 19 8.57 -16.22 -19.84
CA LYS A 19 9.17 -14.92 -20.06
C LYS A 19 8.10 -14.00 -20.64
N VAL A 20 7.89 -12.86 -19.99
CA VAL A 20 7.00 -11.79 -20.49
C VAL A 20 7.85 -10.79 -21.27
N GLU A 21 7.38 -10.45 -22.46
CA GLU A 21 7.98 -9.44 -23.32
C GLU A 21 7.09 -8.20 -23.37
N ASN A 22 7.71 -7.02 -23.49
CA ASN A 22 7.01 -5.73 -23.61
C ASN A 22 5.93 -5.54 -22.52
N LEU A 23 6.31 -5.80 -21.26
CA LEU A 23 5.41 -5.60 -20.13
C LEU A 23 5.10 -4.12 -19.95
N GLU A 24 3.83 -3.78 -20.00
CA GLU A 24 3.30 -2.44 -19.73
C GLU A 24 2.41 -2.49 -18.49
N THR A 25 2.67 -1.60 -17.54
CA THR A 25 1.82 -1.40 -16.37
C THR A 25 0.84 -0.28 -16.66
N LEU A 26 -0.44 -0.58 -16.57
CA LEU A 26 -1.52 0.39 -16.69
C LEU A 26 -2.06 0.69 -15.30
N ASP A 27 -1.74 1.87 -14.83
CA ASP A 27 -1.99 2.33 -13.47
C ASP A 27 -3.45 2.16 -13.04
N GLY A 28 -3.67 1.49 -11.90
CA GLY A 28 -4.99 1.19 -11.36
C GLY A 28 -5.86 0.27 -12.24
N LEU A 29 -5.31 -0.28 -13.34
CA LEU A 29 -6.01 -1.15 -14.26
C LEU A 29 -5.45 -2.56 -14.29
N GLY A 30 -4.12 -2.70 -14.37
CA GLY A 30 -3.43 -3.99 -14.47
C GLY A 30 -2.22 -3.96 -15.39
N TYR A 31 -1.94 -5.09 -16.02
CA TYR A 31 -0.75 -5.33 -16.81
C TYR A 31 -1.09 -5.87 -18.19
N VAL A 32 -0.33 -5.44 -19.19
CA VAL A 32 -0.39 -5.95 -20.57
C VAL A 32 1.02 -6.36 -20.98
N GLY A 33 1.16 -7.51 -21.60
CA GLY A 33 2.44 -8.01 -22.05
C GLY A 33 2.28 -9.07 -23.12
N TRP A 34 3.41 -9.62 -23.57
CA TRP A 34 3.43 -10.66 -24.58
C TRP A 34 4.11 -11.92 -24.05
N ILE A 35 3.51 -13.07 -24.28
CA ILE A 35 4.06 -14.39 -23.95
C ILE A 35 3.95 -15.26 -25.17
N ASN A 36 5.09 -15.75 -25.68
CA ASN A 36 5.17 -16.60 -26.88
C ASN A 36 4.44 -16.02 -28.11
N GLY A 37 4.50 -14.70 -28.30
CA GLY A 37 3.85 -14.01 -29.41
C GLY A 37 2.35 -13.73 -29.21
N GLU A 38 1.76 -14.12 -28.10
CA GLU A 38 0.38 -13.81 -27.74
C GLU A 38 0.29 -12.64 -26.76
N ARG A 39 -0.63 -11.72 -27.01
CA ARG A 39 -0.90 -10.63 -26.07
C ARG A 39 -1.67 -11.17 -24.87
N VAL A 40 -1.10 -10.97 -23.70
CA VAL A 40 -1.69 -11.37 -22.41
C VAL A 40 -1.99 -10.13 -21.59
N MET A 41 -3.17 -10.08 -21.01
CA MET A 41 -3.63 -8.99 -20.16
C MET A 41 -4.14 -9.57 -18.84
N ILE A 42 -3.72 -8.97 -17.72
CA ILE A 42 -4.21 -9.32 -16.39
C ILE A 42 -4.59 -8.05 -15.65
N GLY A 43 -5.81 -7.97 -15.14
CA GLY A 43 -6.25 -6.76 -14.46
C GLY A 43 -7.73 -6.70 -14.15
N SER A 44 -8.18 -5.47 -13.90
CA SER A 44 -9.55 -5.14 -13.55
C SER A 44 -10.52 -5.25 -14.74
N ARG A 45 -11.83 -5.20 -14.47
CA ARG A 45 -12.86 -5.05 -15.51
C ARG A 45 -12.57 -3.86 -16.43
N ARG A 46 -12.18 -2.72 -15.85
CA ARG A 46 -11.87 -1.50 -16.63
C ARG A 46 -10.76 -1.71 -17.65
N LEU A 47 -9.73 -2.51 -17.31
CA LEU A 47 -8.70 -2.88 -18.28
C LEU A 47 -9.32 -3.63 -19.46
N MET A 48 -10.13 -4.64 -19.17
CA MET A 48 -10.75 -5.49 -20.19
C MET A 48 -11.70 -4.69 -21.11
N ASP A 49 -12.50 -3.80 -20.51
CA ASP A 49 -13.41 -2.90 -21.25
C ASP A 49 -12.61 -1.93 -22.18
N THR A 50 -11.44 -1.46 -21.75
CA THR A 50 -10.56 -0.62 -22.59
C THR A 50 -10.08 -1.33 -23.87
N TYR A 51 -9.97 -2.65 -23.82
CA TYR A 51 -9.53 -3.48 -24.95
C TYR A 51 -10.66 -4.28 -25.59
N ASP A 52 -11.92 -3.91 -25.36
CA ASP A 52 -13.12 -4.53 -25.91
C ASP A 52 -13.21 -6.06 -25.66
N ILE A 53 -12.70 -6.52 -24.51
CA ILE A 53 -12.80 -7.93 -24.12
C ILE A 53 -14.19 -8.22 -23.56
N GLN A 54 -14.88 -9.21 -24.14
CA GLN A 54 -16.17 -9.63 -23.64
C GLN A 54 -16.06 -10.28 -22.26
N LEU A 55 -16.77 -9.72 -21.29
CA LEU A 55 -16.76 -10.15 -19.91
C LEU A 55 -18.13 -10.70 -19.48
N PRO A 56 -18.18 -11.50 -18.41
CA PRO A 56 -19.41 -11.83 -17.72
C PRO A 56 -20.19 -10.59 -17.29
N SER A 57 -21.49 -10.72 -17.08
CA SER A 57 -22.34 -9.61 -16.65
C SER A 57 -21.87 -9.03 -15.30
N MET A 58 -22.10 -7.74 -15.08
CA MET A 58 -21.79 -7.09 -13.79
C MET A 58 -22.53 -7.77 -12.61
N GLU A 59 -23.72 -8.30 -12.86
CA GLU A 59 -24.48 -9.07 -11.87
C GLU A 59 -23.72 -10.33 -11.44
N TYR A 60 -23.13 -11.04 -12.41
CA TYR A 60 -22.28 -12.20 -12.14
C TYR A 60 -21.05 -11.80 -11.31
N GLU A 61 -20.36 -10.73 -11.69
CA GLU A 61 -19.20 -10.21 -10.96
C GLU A 61 -19.55 -9.83 -9.51
N ARG A 62 -20.65 -9.08 -9.29
CA ARG A 62 -21.11 -8.68 -7.94
C ARG A 62 -21.28 -9.85 -6.99
N ARG A 63 -21.78 -10.98 -7.46
CA ARG A 63 -21.93 -12.18 -6.63
C ARG A 63 -20.59 -12.72 -6.12
N HIS A 64 -19.48 -12.38 -6.79
CA HIS A 64 -18.15 -12.85 -6.46
C HIS A 64 -17.28 -11.79 -5.77
N THR A 65 -17.76 -10.55 -5.60
CA THR A 65 -17.00 -9.44 -4.99
C THR A 65 -17.47 -9.08 -3.58
N VAL A 66 -18.27 -9.92 -2.93
CA VAL A 66 -18.67 -9.73 -1.53
C VAL A 66 -17.51 -9.98 -0.58
N ASN A 67 -17.55 -9.39 0.62
CA ASN A 67 -16.58 -9.62 1.69
C ASN A 67 -15.12 -9.29 1.30
N GLN A 68 -14.89 -8.10 0.77
CA GLN A 68 -13.55 -7.60 0.38
C GLN A 68 -12.87 -8.43 -0.74
N ARG A 69 -13.62 -9.26 -1.44
CA ARG A 69 -13.09 -9.97 -2.60
C ARG A 69 -13.05 -9.07 -3.81
N ARG A 70 -12.01 -9.24 -4.60
CA ARG A 70 -11.82 -8.54 -5.88
C ARG A 70 -11.74 -9.58 -6.99
N VAL A 71 -12.15 -9.19 -8.17
CA VAL A 71 -12.04 -10.02 -9.36
C VAL A 71 -10.86 -9.55 -10.20
N ILE A 72 -10.06 -10.49 -10.65
CA ILE A 72 -8.97 -10.30 -11.59
C ILE A 72 -9.31 -11.07 -12.85
N TYR A 73 -9.26 -10.40 -13.97
CA TYR A 73 -9.45 -11.00 -15.28
C TYR A 73 -8.11 -11.29 -15.95
N LEU A 74 -8.04 -12.43 -16.63
CA LEU A 74 -6.94 -12.79 -17.51
C LEU A 74 -7.51 -12.94 -18.92
N ALA A 75 -6.96 -12.20 -19.87
CA ALA A 75 -7.30 -12.32 -21.28
C ALA A 75 -6.07 -12.65 -22.12
N VAL A 76 -6.24 -13.48 -23.12
CA VAL A 76 -5.20 -13.90 -24.05
C VAL A 76 -5.71 -13.69 -25.47
N SER A 77 -4.90 -13.05 -26.31
CA SER A 77 -5.19 -12.79 -27.72
C SER A 77 -6.59 -12.21 -27.97
N GLY A 78 -7.01 -11.28 -27.09
CA GLY A 78 -8.28 -10.57 -27.24
C GLY A 78 -9.51 -11.31 -26.71
N LYS A 79 -9.34 -12.43 -26.02
CA LYS A 79 -10.44 -13.22 -25.45
C LYS A 79 -10.23 -13.43 -23.95
N LEU A 80 -11.34 -13.39 -23.19
CA LEU A 80 -11.30 -13.75 -21.78
C LEU A 80 -10.87 -15.22 -21.66
N PHE A 81 -9.79 -15.44 -20.91
CA PHE A 81 -9.27 -16.78 -20.62
C PHE A 81 -9.73 -17.27 -19.24
N SER A 82 -9.63 -16.41 -18.23
CA SER A 82 -9.97 -16.77 -16.85
C SER A 82 -10.41 -15.56 -16.02
N MET A 83 -11.15 -15.86 -14.95
CA MET A 83 -11.54 -14.91 -13.92
C MET A 83 -11.11 -15.48 -12.56
N PHE A 84 -10.29 -14.74 -11.84
CA PHE A 84 -9.83 -15.11 -10.51
C PHE A 84 -10.54 -14.26 -9.47
N GLN A 85 -10.86 -14.88 -8.36
CA GLN A 85 -11.38 -14.20 -7.20
C GLN A 85 -10.31 -14.17 -6.12
N VAL A 86 -9.92 -12.97 -5.69
CA VAL A 86 -8.91 -12.74 -4.66
C VAL A 86 -9.58 -12.17 -3.43
N ALA A 87 -9.31 -12.77 -2.28
CA ALA A 87 -9.74 -12.26 -0.99
C ALA A 87 -8.56 -11.54 -0.31
N TYR A 88 -8.80 -10.31 0.12
CA TYR A 88 -7.86 -9.55 0.93
C TYR A 88 -8.24 -9.69 2.40
N GLN A 89 -7.27 -10.01 3.22
CA GLN A 89 -7.44 -10.14 4.66
C GLN A 89 -6.56 -9.12 5.37
N SER A 90 -7.11 -8.49 6.40
CA SER A 90 -6.33 -7.61 7.27
C SER A 90 -5.39 -8.43 8.15
N ASP A 91 -4.16 -7.95 8.27
CA ASP A 91 -3.22 -8.46 9.24
C ASP A 91 -3.42 -7.74 10.59
N PRO A 92 -3.59 -8.48 11.71
CA PRO A 92 -3.83 -7.88 13.01
C PRO A 92 -2.73 -6.93 13.49
N ASP A 93 -1.47 -7.25 13.21
CA ASP A 93 -0.34 -6.42 13.60
C ASP A 93 -0.35 -5.10 12.84
N THR A 94 -0.60 -5.16 11.53
CA THR A 94 -0.78 -3.97 10.70
C THR A 94 -2.00 -3.14 11.16
N ALA A 95 -3.11 -3.79 11.53
CA ALA A 95 -4.30 -3.09 12.04
C ALA A 95 -4.00 -2.29 13.32
N ALA A 96 -3.25 -2.88 14.25
CA ALA A 96 -2.85 -2.22 15.49
C ALA A 96 -1.96 -1.00 15.22
N VAL A 97 -1.02 -1.11 14.28
CA VAL A 97 -0.13 -0.03 13.86
C VAL A 97 -0.91 1.12 13.22
N LEU A 98 -1.86 0.81 12.33
CA LEU A 98 -2.70 1.82 11.68
C LEU A 98 -3.58 2.56 12.68
N ASP A 99 -4.10 1.86 13.69
CA ASP A 99 -4.87 2.50 14.76
C ASP A 99 -3.98 3.42 15.63
N SER A 100 -2.73 3.05 15.86
CA SER A 100 -1.75 3.88 16.56
C SER A 100 -1.44 5.18 15.80
N LEU A 101 -1.13 5.08 14.50
CA LEU A 101 -0.93 6.23 13.61
C LEU A 101 -2.14 7.15 13.58
N ARG A 102 -3.34 6.59 13.49
CA ARG A 102 -4.59 7.34 13.52
C ARG A 102 -4.74 8.11 14.83
N ARG A 103 -4.45 7.49 15.99
CA ARG A 103 -4.49 8.17 17.30
C ARG A 103 -3.47 9.30 17.41
N ALA A 104 -2.33 9.16 16.75
CA ALA A 104 -1.31 10.20 16.63
C ALA A 104 -1.69 11.32 15.64
N GLY A 105 -2.86 11.24 14.97
CA GLY A 105 -3.30 12.24 13.99
C GLY A 105 -2.55 12.17 12.67
N LEU A 106 -1.87 11.05 12.39
CA LEU A 106 -1.10 10.84 11.17
C LEU A 106 -1.95 10.18 10.09
N SER A 107 -1.78 10.63 8.85
CA SER A 107 -2.33 10.01 7.66
C SER A 107 -1.26 9.22 6.92
N LEU A 108 -1.67 8.16 6.25
CA LEU A 108 -0.77 7.26 5.54
C LEU A 108 -0.89 7.45 4.04
N ILE A 109 0.23 7.59 3.37
CA ILE A 109 0.34 7.50 1.92
C ILE A 109 0.89 6.13 1.58
N VAL A 110 0.16 5.38 0.76
CA VAL A 110 0.51 4.03 0.33
C VAL A 110 0.88 4.04 -1.13
N ASP A 111 2.08 3.57 -1.43
CA ASP A 111 2.52 3.22 -2.77
C ASP A 111 2.38 1.71 -2.95
N CYS A 112 1.61 1.28 -3.94
CA CYS A 112 1.26 -0.12 -4.11
C CYS A 112 1.18 -0.52 -5.59
N ASP A 113 1.92 -1.54 -5.97
CA ASP A 113 1.89 -2.11 -7.32
C ASP A 113 0.64 -2.96 -7.60
N ASP A 114 -0.17 -3.27 -6.58
CA ASP A 114 -1.41 -4.03 -6.75
C ASP A 114 -2.52 -3.11 -7.28
N PHE A 115 -2.94 -3.30 -8.52
CA PHE A 115 -4.00 -2.52 -9.16
C PHE A 115 -5.38 -2.66 -8.49
N ASN A 116 -5.57 -3.62 -7.59
CA ASN A 116 -6.75 -3.75 -6.75
C ASN A 116 -6.66 -2.97 -5.44
N CYS A 117 -5.47 -2.47 -5.09
CA CYS A 117 -5.26 -1.69 -3.88
C CYS A 117 -5.80 -0.28 -4.10
N ASP A 118 -6.89 0.03 -3.46
CA ASP A 118 -7.48 1.37 -3.42
C ASP A 118 -7.83 1.77 -1.97
N GLU A 119 -8.10 3.05 -1.76
CA GLU A 119 -8.46 3.56 -0.43
C GLU A 119 -9.66 2.82 0.16
N ALA A 120 -10.66 2.50 -0.66
CA ALA A 120 -11.88 1.83 -0.21
C ALA A 120 -11.60 0.42 0.32
N LEU A 121 -10.70 -0.32 -0.34
CA LEU A 121 -10.26 -1.63 0.14
C LEU A 121 -9.56 -1.51 1.49
N LEU A 122 -8.59 -0.60 1.62
CA LEU A 122 -7.83 -0.41 2.86
C LEU A 122 -8.72 0.09 4.00
N GLN A 123 -9.59 1.05 3.73
CA GLN A 123 -10.55 1.57 4.71
C GLN A 123 -11.48 0.46 5.22
N THR A 124 -11.98 -0.40 4.32
CA THR A 124 -12.85 -1.51 4.70
C THR A 124 -12.09 -2.60 5.44
N ALA A 125 -10.90 -2.98 4.95
CA ALA A 125 -10.10 -4.06 5.54
C ALA A 125 -9.63 -3.74 6.96
N TYR A 126 -9.28 -2.47 7.22
CA TYR A 126 -8.70 -2.02 8.49
C TYR A 126 -9.64 -1.11 9.30
N ASN A 127 -10.90 -0.97 8.88
CA ASN A 127 -11.89 -0.10 9.53
C ASN A 127 -11.37 1.34 9.74
N LEU A 128 -10.76 1.92 8.71
CA LEU A 128 -10.18 3.26 8.76
C LEU A 128 -11.19 4.32 8.34
N PRO A 129 -11.24 5.49 9.00
CA PRO A 129 -12.02 6.62 8.55
C PRO A 129 -11.57 7.12 7.18
N VAL A 130 -12.49 7.75 6.45
CA VAL A 130 -12.18 8.41 5.18
C VAL A 130 -11.11 9.49 5.39
N GLY A 131 -10.10 9.52 4.50
CA GLY A 131 -8.99 10.47 4.58
C GLY A 131 -7.81 10.04 5.44
N THR A 132 -7.88 8.90 6.13
CA THR A 132 -6.76 8.37 6.93
C THR A 132 -5.67 7.75 6.05
N VAL A 133 -6.07 7.20 4.89
CA VAL A 133 -5.16 6.57 3.94
C VAL A 133 -5.38 7.14 2.55
N LYS A 134 -4.31 7.41 1.83
CA LYS A 134 -4.26 7.79 0.43
C LYS A 134 -3.43 6.75 -0.32
N VAL A 135 -3.96 6.18 -1.39
CA VAL A 135 -3.20 5.31 -2.31
C VAL A 135 -2.73 6.15 -3.48
N LEU A 136 -1.44 6.10 -3.78
CA LEU A 136 -0.85 6.85 -4.88
C LEU A 136 -1.26 6.27 -6.22
N SER A 137 -1.69 7.14 -7.13
CA SER A 137 -1.77 6.81 -8.54
C SER A 137 -0.38 6.88 -9.19
N GLY A 138 -0.16 6.21 -10.31
CA GLY A 138 1.12 6.25 -11.01
C GLY A 138 1.52 7.65 -11.48
N LYS A 139 0.57 8.57 -11.66
CA LYS A 139 0.85 9.99 -11.91
C LYS A 139 1.39 10.69 -10.68
N GLU A 140 0.78 10.43 -9.52
CA GLU A 140 1.22 10.99 -8.24
C GLU A 140 2.58 10.41 -7.83
N HIS A 141 2.82 9.12 -8.06
CA HIS A 141 4.12 8.48 -7.84
C HIS A 141 5.22 9.20 -8.62
N LYS A 142 5.06 9.41 -9.91
CA LYS A 142 6.02 10.15 -10.76
C LYS A 142 6.26 11.59 -10.32
N THR A 143 5.31 12.20 -9.64
CA THR A 143 5.44 13.56 -9.11
C THR A 143 6.20 13.58 -7.79
N LEU A 144 6.01 12.55 -6.95
CA LEU A 144 6.66 12.46 -5.64
C LEU A 144 8.10 11.96 -5.70
N GLU A 145 8.43 11.09 -6.64
CA GLU A 145 9.77 10.52 -6.79
C GLU A 145 10.88 11.59 -6.86
N PRO A 146 10.76 12.66 -7.68
CA PRO A 146 11.75 13.74 -7.66
C PRO A 146 11.77 14.52 -6.35
N ALA A 147 10.62 14.71 -5.70
CA ALA A 147 10.53 15.45 -4.44
C ALA A 147 11.22 14.70 -3.30
N VAL A 148 11.10 13.38 -3.26
CA VAL A 148 11.78 12.52 -2.27
C VAL A 148 13.29 12.52 -2.51
N ALA A 149 13.74 12.53 -3.76
CA ALA A 149 15.16 12.58 -4.11
C ALA A 149 15.85 13.89 -3.67
N TRP A 150 15.08 14.94 -3.40
CA TRP A 150 15.58 16.25 -2.93
C TRP A 150 15.59 16.38 -1.40
N LEU A 151 15.12 15.38 -0.65
CA LEU A 151 15.25 15.42 0.79
C LEU A 151 16.74 15.37 1.14
N PRO A 152 17.26 16.34 1.90
CA PRO A 152 18.65 16.31 2.32
C PRO A 152 18.90 15.01 3.09
N GLU A 153 20.09 14.44 2.93
CA GLU A 153 20.50 13.32 3.78
C GLU A 153 20.32 13.77 5.23
N SER A 154 19.30 13.21 5.88
CA SER A 154 18.99 13.57 7.26
C SER A 154 20.12 13.04 8.14
N GLU A 155 20.57 13.86 9.11
CA GLU A 155 21.55 13.43 10.12
C GLU A 155 21.01 12.32 11.03
N GLY A 156 19.70 11.97 10.89
CA GLY A 156 19.04 10.92 11.64
C GLY A 156 18.87 9.65 10.82
N SER A 157 19.23 8.52 11.41
CA SER A 157 18.93 7.19 10.88
C SER A 157 18.13 6.39 11.92
N MET A 158 17.22 5.56 11.43
CA MET A 158 16.45 4.67 12.26
C MET A 158 16.69 3.22 11.85
N LEU A 159 17.09 2.39 12.81
CA LEU A 159 17.19 0.95 12.61
C LEU A 159 15.87 0.29 13.02
N HIS A 160 15.30 -0.52 12.10
CA HIS A 160 14.09 -1.29 12.37
C HIS A 160 14.24 -2.73 11.85
N LEU A 161 13.37 -3.62 12.32
CA LEU A 161 13.44 -5.07 12.00
C LEU A 161 12.87 -5.44 10.62
N GLY A 162 12.65 -4.46 9.73
CA GLY A 162 12.12 -4.68 8.39
C GLY A 162 10.59 -4.84 8.34
N SER A 163 9.88 -4.84 9.47
CA SER A 163 8.42 -4.86 9.50
C SER A 163 7.85 -3.45 9.64
N PHE A 164 6.63 -3.25 9.11
CA PHE A 164 5.91 -1.97 9.26
C PHE A 164 5.68 -1.61 10.72
N ALA A 165 5.35 -2.60 11.57
CA ALA A 165 5.16 -2.41 12.99
C ALA A 165 6.43 -1.90 13.69
N SER A 166 7.60 -2.47 13.38
CA SER A 166 8.86 -2.03 13.98
C SER A 166 9.28 -0.64 13.51
N PHE A 167 8.96 -0.28 12.27
CA PHE A 167 9.20 1.06 11.75
C PHE A 167 8.35 2.11 12.48
N VAL A 168 7.05 1.88 12.59
CA VAL A 168 6.14 2.81 13.30
C VAL A 168 6.47 2.90 14.78
N GLY A 169 6.79 1.77 15.43
CA GLY A 169 7.24 1.77 16.83
C GLY A 169 8.51 2.61 17.05
N GLY A 170 9.43 2.60 16.09
CA GLY A 170 10.61 3.48 16.09
C GLY A 170 10.23 4.97 15.98
N LEU A 171 9.29 5.30 15.09
CA LEU A 171 8.78 6.68 14.95
C LEU A 171 8.09 7.16 16.23
N GLU A 172 7.25 6.34 16.84
CA GLU A 172 6.58 6.66 18.11
C GLU A 172 7.58 6.88 19.24
N ALA A 173 8.59 6.02 19.35
CA ALA A 173 9.65 6.19 20.33
C ALA A 173 10.44 7.49 20.13
N ALA A 174 10.76 7.82 18.88
CA ALA A 174 11.45 9.08 18.54
C ALA A 174 10.58 10.31 18.87
N ALA A 175 9.29 10.27 18.53
CA ALA A 175 8.35 11.35 18.87
C ALA A 175 8.20 11.51 20.38
N GLY A 176 8.07 10.41 21.14
CA GLY A 176 7.99 10.43 22.59
C GLY A 176 9.27 10.96 23.25
N ALA A 177 10.44 10.64 22.70
CA ALA A 177 11.72 11.16 23.17
C ALA A 177 11.81 12.68 22.97
N ALA A 178 11.42 13.19 21.79
CA ALA A 178 11.40 14.62 21.48
C ALA A 178 10.43 15.40 22.38
N GLU A 179 9.23 14.86 22.67
CA GLU A 179 8.31 15.45 23.64
C GLU A 179 8.88 15.44 25.06
N GLY A 180 9.54 14.36 25.45
CA GLY A 180 10.19 14.25 26.76
C GLY A 180 11.31 15.27 26.94
N GLU A 181 12.13 15.47 25.91
CA GLU A 181 13.19 16.49 25.89
C GLU A 181 12.59 17.90 26.02
N HIS A 182 11.56 18.22 25.29
CA HIS A 182 10.88 19.50 25.33
C HIS A 182 10.27 19.76 26.72
N ARG A 183 9.62 18.79 27.34
CA ARG A 183 9.08 18.90 28.72
C ARG A 183 10.18 19.06 29.74
N SER A 184 11.30 18.35 29.60
CA SER A 184 12.45 18.47 30.49
C SER A 184 13.10 19.85 30.39
N SER A 185 13.24 20.39 29.18
CA SER A 185 13.76 21.73 28.93
C SER A 185 12.85 22.82 29.57
N MET A 186 11.52 22.69 29.42
CA MET A 186 10.58 23.59 30.07
C MET A 186 10.65 23.51 31.60
N ALA A 187 10.75 22.31 32.19
CA ALA A 187 10.87 22.13 33.63
C ALA A 187 12.17 22.73 34.18
N LEU A 188 13.29 22.56 33.47
CA LEU A 188 14.56 23.18 33.79
C LEU A 188 14.47 24.71 33.74
N SER A 189 13.89 25.27 32.70
CA SER A 189 13.71 26.73 32.58
C SER A 189 12.83 27.29 33.66
N ALA A 190 11.74 26.60 34.03
CA ALA A 190 10.87 27.00 35.13
C ALA A 190 11.59 26.93 36.48
N SER A 191 12.41 25.90 36.74
CA SER A 191 13.17 25.76 37.98
C SER A 191 14.23 26.82 38.13
N VAL A 192 14.92 27.20 37.05
CA VAL A 192 15.88 28.31 37.05
C VAL A 192 15.19 29.64 37.34
N LEU A 193 14.05 29.93 36.74
CA LEU A 193 13.26 31.12 36.99
C LEU A 193 12.82 31.22 38.46
N ILE A 194 12.30 30.13 39.03
CA ILE A 194 11.89 30.08 40.44
C ILE A 194 13.09 30.30 41.36
N SER A 195 14.23 29.71 41.08
CA SER A 195 15.46 29.89 41.86
C SER A 195 15.95 31.34 41.81
N CYS A 196 15.87 32.02 40.67
CA CYS A 196 16.23 33.42 40.55
C CYS A 196 15.29 34.35 41.35
N ILE A 197 13.99 34.03 41.38
CA ILE A 197 13.00 34.81 42.14
C ILE A 197 13.19 34.67 43.68
N LEU A 198 13.55 33.44 44.12
CA LEU A 198 13.80 33.17 45.54
C LEU A 198 15.15 33.70 46.05
N ALA A 199 16.07 34.06 45.17
CA ALA A 199 17.38 34.61 45.50
C ALA A 199 17.42 36.16 45.51
N MET A 200 16.32 36.82 45.16
CA MET A 200 16.11 38.26 45.28
C MET A 200 15.42 38.62 46.61
#